data_11ad95ea883dceef92c37b221248b530
#
_entry.id   11ad95ea883dceef92c37b221248b530
#
_cell.length_a   1.000
_cell.length_b   1.000
_cell.length_c   1.000
_cell.angle_alpha   90.00
_cell.angle_beta   90.00
_cell.angle_gamma   90.00
#
_symmetry.space_group_name_H-M   'P 1'
#
loop_
_entity.id
_entity.type
_entity.pdbx_description
1 polymer ?
#
loop_
_entity_poly.entity_id
_entity_poly.type
_entity_poly.pdbx_seq_one_letter_code
_entity_poly.pdbx_strand_id
1 'polypeptide(L)'
;MIALAASLYYIMHFPVNSYINLAVMGLFVVGLVWSLTAFKFSPGENKSIKDYFSEGFKTFIVATLLIVVYTVVFNKMNPQILDERLKENERLAALQGDHTPMDIENNTKQIRNNFTAMTIATTTIPYLILGSVVSLIAGVAFSQSNKQ
;
A
#
# COMPACT_ATOMS: atom_id res chain seq x y z
N MET A 1 -8.82 9.23 -1.19
CA MET A 1 -7.44 8.75 -0.92
C MET A 1 -6.55 8.84 -2.16
N ILE A 2 -6.89 8.11 -3.21
CA ILE A 2 -6.09 8.03 -4.45
C ILE A 2 -6.00 9.40 -5.15
N ALA A 3 -7.13 10.11 -5.30
CA ALA A 3 -7.17 11.43 -5.90
C ALA A 3 -6.34 12.46 -5.11
N LEU A 4 -6.32 12.36 -3.79
CA LEU A 4 -5.56 13.23 -2.92
C LEU A 4 -4.05 12.95 -3.01
N ALA A 5 -3.65 11.68 -3.08
CA ALA A 5 -2.26 11.29 -3.29
C ALA A 5 -1.75 11.74 -4.67
N ALA A 6 -2.56 11.58 -5.71
CA ALA A 6 -2.24 12.05 -7.05
C ALA A 6 -2.13 13.58 -7.12
N SER A 7 -3.07 14.28 -6.49
CA SER A 7 -3.06 15.75 -6.42
C SER A 7 -1.82 16.27 -5.69
N LEU A 8 -1.48 15.66 -4.56
CA LEU A 8 -0.27 16.01 -3.81
C LEU A 8 1.00 15.77 -4.64
N TYR A 9 1.06 14.65 -5.35
CA TYR A 9 2.19 14.35 -6.22
C TYR A 9 2.37 15.40 -7.33
N TYR A 10 1.27 15.76 -8.02
CA TYR A 10 1.32 16.73 -9.12
C TYR A 10 1.53 18.18 -8.66
N ILE A 11 0.96 18.57 -7.52
CA ILE A 11 1.05 19.95 -7.02
C ILE A 11 2.41 20.25 -6.38
N MET A 12 2.98 19.29 -5.67
CA MET A 12 4.16 19.54 -4.85
C MET A 12 5.48 19.05 -5.49
N HIS A 13 5.46 18.44 -6.66
CA HIS A 13 6.65 17.88 -7.35
C HIS A 13 7.54 17.07 -6.40
N PHE A 14 6.93 16.41 -5.39
CA PHE A 14 7.68 15.60 -4.47
C PHE A 14 8.29 14.39 -5.19
N PRO A 15 9.59 14.13 -5.01
CA PRO A 15 10.14 12.83 -5.34
C PRO A 15 9.30 11.75 -4.65
N VAL A 16 9.28 10.54 -5.20
CA VAL A 16 8.56 9.37 -4.64
C VAL A 16 9.17 9.03 -3.27
N ASN A 17 9.01 9.93 -2.32
CA ASN A 17 9.60 9.85 -1.00
C ASN A 17 8.60 9.23 -0.01
N SER A 18 9.18 8.62 1.00
CA SER A 18 8.55 7.96 2.16
C SER A 18 7.32 8.68 2.71
N TYR A 19 7.28 10.01 2.65
CA TYR A 19 6.19 10.82 3.22
C TYR A 19 4.85 10.66 2.50
N ILE A 20 4.84 10.56 1.17
CA ILE A 20 3.59 10.34 0.42
C ILE A 20 3.06 8.94 0.66
N ASN A 21 3.92 7.94 0.66
CA ASN A 21 3.54 6.58 0.98
C ASN A 21 3.00 6.48 2.41
N LEU A 22 3.64 7.16 3.36
CA LEU A 22 3.20 7.21 4.74
C LEU A 22 1.81 7.88 4.87
N ALA A 23 1.58 8.98 4.13
CA ALA A 23 0.29 9.66 4.10
C ALA A 23 -0.81 8.77 3.51
N VAL A 24 -0.53 8.07 2.42
CA VAL A 24 -1.48 7.11 1.81
C VAL A 24 -1.78 5.95 2.75
N MET A 25 -0.75 5.40 3.42
CA MET A 25 -0.94 4.35 4.43
C MET A 25 -1.77 4.86 5.61
N GLY A 26 -1.51 6.08 6.09
CA GLY A 26 -2.30 6.72 7.15
C GLY A 26 -3.76 6.89 6.77
N LEU A 27 -4.04 7.38 5.57
CA LEU A 27 -5.40 7.51 5.04
C LEU A 27 -6.10 6.14 4.87
N PHE A 28 -5.35 5.13 4.46
CA PHE A 28 -5.86 3.75 4.38
C PHE A 28 -6.30 3.25 5.76
N VAL A 29 -5.46 3.42 6.79
CA VAL A 29 -5.78 3.03 8.18
C VAL A 29 -7.00 3.79 8.70
N VAL A 30 -7.03 5.12 8.51
CA VAL A 30 -8.17 5.96 8.92
C VAL A 30 -9.46 5.52 8.22
N GLY A 31 -9.42 5.26 6.91
CA GLY A 31 -10.56 4.77 6.16
C GLY A 31 -11.05 3.40 6.65
N LEU A 32 -10.13 2.51 6.97
CA LEU A 32 -10.46 1.19 7.49
C LEU A 32 -11.08 1.27 8.89
N VAL A 33 -10.51 2.06 9.80
CA VAL A 33 -11.08 2.30 11.14
C VAL A 33 -12.44 2.96 11.05
N TRP A 34 -12.61 3.92 10.13
CA TRP A 34 -13.91 4.54 9.88
C TRP A 34 -14.95 3.50 9.44
N SER A 35 -14.62 2.63 8.50
CA SER A 35 -15.49 1.56 8.03
C SER A 35 -15.92 0.62 9.16
N LEU A 36 -14.96 0.21 10.00
CA LEU A 36 -15.23 -0.65 11.16
C LEU A 36 -16.05 0.06 12.24
N THR A 37 -15.86 1.34 12.44
CA THR A 37 -16.66 2.17 13.34
C THR A 37 -18.11 2.28 12.85
N ALA A 38 -18.29 2.51 11.56
CA ALA A 38 -19.61 2.53 10.93
C ALA A 38 -20.31 1.15 11.08
N PHE A 39 -19.56 0.07 10.91
CA PHE A 39 -20.07 -1.29 11.13
C PHE A 39 -20.48 -1.53 12.59
N LYS A 40 -19.72 -1.00 13.56
CA LYS A 40 -20.09 -1.08 15.00
C LYS A 40 -21.46 -0.48 15.27
N PHE A 41 -21.78 0.66 14.67
CA PHE A 41 -23.07 1.35 14.86
C PHE A 41 -24.17 0.86 13.91
N SER A 42 -23.90 -0.07 13.02
CA SER A 42 -24.91 -0.64 12.15
C SER A 42 -25.84 -1.58 12.94
N PRO A 43 -27.12 -1.78 12.50
CA PRO A 43 -28.04 -2.70 13.17
C PRO A 43 -27.49 -4.13 13.22
N GLY A 44 -27.65 -4.79 14.36
CA GLY A 44 -27.22 -6.17 14.60
C GLY A 44 -26.75 -6.39 16.03
N GLU A 45 -27.17 -7.51 16.64
CA GLU A 45 -26.84 -7.85 18.01
C GLU A 45 -25.42 -8.46 18.08
N ASN A 46 -24.69 -8.10 19.14
CA ASN A 46 -23.44 -8.76 19.61
C ASN A 46 -22.44 -9.18 18.50
N LYS A 47 -21.91 -8.21 17.79
CA LYS A 47 -20.89 -8.46 16.77
C LYS A 47 -19.61 -9.01 17.42
N SER A 48 -19.16 -10.15 16.93
CA SER A 48 -17.93 -10.82 17.39
C SER A 48 -16.68 -10.23 16.72
N ILE A 49 -15.51 -10.59 17.25
CA ILE A 49 -14.20 -10.26 16.62
C ILE A 49 -14.17 -10.75 15.18
N LYS A 50 -14.73 -11.94 14.91
CA LYS A 50 -14.80 -12.51 13.56
C LYS A 50 -15.62 -11.65 12.61
N ASP A 51 -16.72 -11.06 13.08
CA ASP A 51 -17.58 -10.19 12.26
C ASP A 51 -16.85 -8.91 11.88
N TYR A 52 -16.15 -8.29 12.83
CA TYR A 52 -15.30 -7.12 12.58
C TYR A 52 -14.14 -7.43 11.63
N PHE A 53 -13.49 -8.57 11.83
CA PHE A 53 -12.41 -8.99 10.93
C PHE A 53 -12.92 -9.23 9.51
N SER A 54 -14.07 -9.91 9.37
CA SER A 54 -14.69 -10.16 8.05
C SER A 54 -15.05 -8.87 7.34
N GLU A 55 -15.61 -7.89 8.05
CA GLU A 55 -15.94 -6.58 7.47
C GLU A 55 -14.67 -5.79 7.11
N GLY A 56 -13.69 -5.76 7.99
CA GLY A 56 -12.39 -5.18 7.73
C GLY A 56 -11.70 -5.83 6.53
N PHE A 57 -11.75 -7.16 6.45
CA PHE A 57 -11.17 -7.92 5.34
C PHE A 57 -11.76 -7.50 3.98
N LYS A 58 -13.07 -7.41 3.86
CA LYS A 58 -13.74 -6.93 2.65
C LYS A 58 -13.28 -5.51 2.29
N THR A 59 -13.26 -4.63 3.28
CA THR A 59 -12.89 -3.23 3.09
C THR A 59 -11.44 -3.09 2.64
N PHE A 60 -10.50 -3.74 3.31
CA PHE A 60 -9.09 -3.57 2.95
C PHE A 60 -8.70 -4.30 1.66
N ILE A 61 -9.36 -5.41 1.31
CA ILE A 61 -9.16 -6.07 0.00
C ILE A 61 -9.57 -5.13 -1.14
N VAL A 62 -10.76 -4.53 -1.05
CA VAL A 62 -11.23 -3.57 -2.08
C VAL A 62 -10.33 -2.35 -2.16
N ALA A 63 -9.98 -1.76 -1.02
CA ALA A 63 -9.09 -0.61 -0.97
C ALA A 63 -7.70 -0.93 -1.53
N THR A 64 -7.12 -2.07 -1.17
CA THR A 64 -5.82 -2.52 -1.70
C THR A 64 -5.88 -2.72 -3.21
N LEU A 65 -6.93 -3.36 -3.72
CA LEU A 65 -7.11 -3.54 -5.15
C LEU A 65 -7.12 -2.19 -5.91
N LEU A 66 -7.87 -1.22 -5.39
CA LEU A 66 -7.92 0.13 -5.98
C LEU A 66 -6.55 0.81 -5.97
N ILE A 67 -5.81 0.70 -4.87
CA ILE A 67 -4.46 1.26 -4.75
C ILE A 67 -3.50 0.59 -5.74
N VAL A 68 -3.56 -0.74 -5.88
CA VAL A 68 -2.73 -1.50 -6.83
C VAL A 68 -3.03 -1.08 -8.27
N VAL A 69 -4.30 -1.04 -8.66
CA VAL A 69 -4.70 -0.61 -10.01
C VAL A 69 -4.21 0.80 -10.29
N TYR A 70 -4.44 1.72 -9.34
CA TYR A 70 -3.94 3.09 -9.46
C TYR A 70 -2.43 3.14 -9.63
N THR A 71 -1.67 2.43 -8.81
CA THR A 71 -0.20 2.43 -8.85
C THR A 71 0.32 1.90 -10.18
N VAL A 72 -0.27 0.82 -10.70
CA VAL A 72 0.10 0.26 -12.00
C VAL A 72 -0.18 1.22 -13.14
N VAL A 73 -1.37 1.82 -13.16
CA VAL A 73 -1.76 2.81 -14.18
C VAL A 73 -0.87 4.04 -14.09
N PHE A 74 -0.65 4.56 -12.89
CA PHE A 74 0.20 5.72 -12.65
C PHE A 74 1.64 5.49 -13.12
N ASN A 75 2.22 4.33 -12.82
CA ASN A 75 3.58 3.98 -13.28
C ASN A 75 3.66 3.85 -14.80
N LYS A 76 2.62 3.33 -15.45
CA LYS A 76 2.56 3.25 -16.91
C LYS A 76 2.44 4.63 -17.60
N MET A 77 1.74 5.55 -16.94
CA MET A 77 1.61 6.94 -17.45
C MET A 77 2.86 7.77 -17.19
N ASN A 78 3.71 7.36 -16.25
CA ASN A 78 4.92 8.09 -15.87
C ASN A 78 6.15 7.17 -15.98
N PRO A 79 6.59 6.82 -17.19
CA PRO A 79 7.72 5.89 -17.41
C PRO A 79 9.04 6.40 -16.82
N GLN A 80 9.18 7.72 -16.61
CA GLN A 80 10.35 8.30 -15.95
C GLN A 80 10.56 7.79 -14.51
N ILE A 81 9.50 7.38 -13.81
CA ILE A 81 9.58 6.81 -12.46
C ILE A 81 10.37 5.51 -12.47
N LEU A 82 10.13 4.67 -13.47
CA LEU A 82 10.90 3.43 -13.65
C LEU A 82 12.38 3.74 -13.89
N ASP A 83 12.68 4.68 -14.79
CA ASP A 83 14.05 5.05 -15.12
C ASP A 83 14.79 5.65 -13.92
N GLU A 84 14.13 6.48 -13.12
CA GLU A 84 14.69 7.02 -11.87
C GLU A 84 15.00 5.91 -10.85
N ARG A 85 14.09 4.95 -10.67
CA ARG A 85 14.30 3.80 -9.78
C ARG A 85 15.44 2.91 -10.26
N LEU A 86 15.54 2.68 -11.56
CA LEU A 86 16.63 1.89 -12.13
C LEU A 86 17.99 2.57 -11.91
N LYS A 87 18.08 3.88 -12.16
CA LYS A 87 19.30 4.65 -11.91
C LYS A 87 19.71 4.63 -10.44
N GLU A 88 18.76 4.79 -9.53
CA GLU A 88 19.05 4.73 -8.09
C GLU A 88 19.51 3.33 -7.66
N ASN A 89 18.87 2.27 -8.19
CA ASN A 89 19.28 0.90 -7.92
C ASN A 89 20.70 0.60 -8.46
N GLU A 90 21.01 1.07 -9.66
CA GLU A 90 22.37 0.96 -10.24
C GLU A 90 23.40 1.70 -9.39
N ARG A 91 23.06 2.91 -8.92
CA ARG A 91 23.93 3.70 -8.03
C ARG A 91 24.20 2.98 -6.72
N LEU A 92 23.18 2.43 -6.08
CA LEU A 92 23.31 1.70 -4.82
C LEU A 92 24.11 0.40 -5.01
N ALA A 93 23.90 -0.33 -6.10
CA ALA A 93 24.66 -1.54 -6.42
C ALA A 93 26.15 -1.23 -6.66
N ALA A 94 26.45 -0.13 -7.35
CA ALA A 94 27.82 0.33 -7.56
C ALA A 94 28.53 0.72 -6.25
N LEU A 95 27.80 1.32 -5.30
CA LEU A 95 28.34 1.69 -3.98
C LEU A 95 28.66 0.47 -3.09
N GLN A 96 27.92 -0.63 -3.26
CA GLN A 96 28.15 -1.86 -2.49
C GLN A 96 29.44 -2.60 -2.90
N GLY A 97 29.94 -2.36 -4.10
CA GLY A 97 31.25 -2.89 -4.56
C GLY A 97 31.30 -4.40 -4.84
N ASP A 98 30.25 -5.15 -4.55
CA ASP A 98 30.20 -6.61 -4.66
C ASP A 98 29.65 -7.10 -6.02
N HIS A 99 29.27 -6.18 -6.92
CA HIS A 99 28.64 -6.51 -8.19
C HIS A 99 29.52 -6.08 -9.36
N THR A 100 29.65 -6.97 -10.35
CA THR A 100 30.28 -6.62 -11.62
C THR A 100 29.36 -5.73 -12.46
N PRO A 101 29.89 -4.92 -13.42
CA PRO A 101 29.08 -4.16 -14.35
C PRO A 101 28.04 -5.02 -15.08
N MET A 102 28.37 -6.26 -15.39
CA MET A 102 27.50 -7.22 -16.07
C MET A 102 26.34 -7.69 -15.15
N ASP A 103 26.62 -7.90 -13.86
CA ASP A 103 25.59 -8.23 -12.87
C ASP A 103 24.60 -7.09 -12.68
N ILE A 104 25.08 -5.86 -12.63
CA ILE A 104 24.25 -4.66 -12.53
C ILE A 104 23.34 -4.54 -13.77
N GLU A 105 23.88 -4.73 -14.96
CA GLU A 105 23.12 -4.68 -16.21
C GLU A 105 22.02 -5.77 -16.26
N ASN A 106 22.37 -7.00 -15.89
CA ASN A 106 21.44 -8.12 -15.86
C ASN A 106 20.32 -7.87 -14.82
N ASN A 107 20.64 -7.37 -13.65
CA ASN A 107 19.67 -7.03 -12.61
C ASN A 107 18.73 -5.91 -13.09
N THR A 108 19.26 -4.88 -13.75
CA THR A 108 18.49 -3.79 -14.33
C THR A 108 17.50 -4.30 -15.37
N LYS A 109 17.91 -5.21 -16.25
CA LYS A 109 17.02 -5.85 -17.24
C LYS A 109 15.91 -6.65 -16.58
N GLN A 110 16.22 -7.43 -15.52
CA GLN A 110 15.21 -8.19 -14.78
C GLN A 110 14.19 -7.26 -14.10
N ILE A 111 14.64 -6.19 -13.46
CA ILE A 111 13.75 -5.21 -12.83
C ILE A 111 12.85 -4.57 -13.90
N ARG A 112 13.39 -4.16 -15.03
CA ARG A 112 12.61 -3.56 -16.12
C ARG A 112 11.54 -4.51 -16.67
N ASN A 113 11.89 -5.77 -16.89
CA ASN A 113 10.98 -6.77 -17.44
C ASN A 113 9.87 -7.18 -16.46
N ASN A 114 10.16 -7.19 -15.16
CA ASN A 114 9.24 -7.63 -14.12
C ASN A 114 8.68 -6.46 -13.29
N PHE A 115 8.86 -5.22 -13.73
CA PHE A 115 8.51 -4.04 -12.93
C PHE A 115 7.05 -4.01 -12.52
N THR A 116 6.13 -4.33 -13.42
CA THR A 116 4.69 -4.36 -13.11
C THR A 116 4.38 -5.41 -12.05
N ALA A 117 4.91 -6.63 -12.20
CA ALA A 117 4.70 -7.71 -11.22
C ALA A 117 5.30 -7.36 -9.85
N MET A 118 6.52 -6.80 -9.83
CA MET A 118 7.17 -6.33 -8.61
C MET A 118 6.38 -5.21 -7.94
N THR A 119 5.86 -4.26 -8.71
CA THR A 119 5.02 -3.17 -8.21
C THR A 119 3.75 -3.71 -7.56
N ILE A 120 3.07 -4.65 -8.20
CA ILE A 120 1.87 -5.29 -7.64
C ILE A 120 2.21 -5.97 -6.32
N ALA A 121 3.26 -6.78 -6.26
CA ALA A 121 3.66 -7.51 -5.06
C ALA A 121 4.07 -6.56 -3.92
N THR A 122 4.93 -5.61 -4.20
CA THR A 122 5.45 -4.65 -3.20
C THR A 122 4.38 -3.68 -2.69
N THR A 123 3.34 -3.43 -3.47
CA THR A 123 2.19 -2.63 -3.03
C THR A 123 1.20 -3.48 -2.25
N THR A 124 0.86 -4.67 -2.74
CA THR A 124 -0.19 -5.53 -2.15
C THR A 124 0.18 -6.05 -0.77
N ILE A 125 1.38 -6.61 -0.60
CA ILE A 125 1.78 -7.28 0.64
C ILE A 125 1.72 -6.39 1.87
N PRO A 126 2.31 -5.18 1.88
CA PRO A 126 2.25 -4.29 3.04
C PRO A 126 0.81 -3.89 3.42
N TYR A 127 -0.03 -3.61 2.43
CA TYR A 127 -1.42 -3.23 2.69
C TYR A 127 -2.27 -4.38 3.22
N LEU A 128 -2.04 -5.62 2.76
CA LEU A 128 -2.72 -6.80 3.30
C LEU A 128 -2.31 -7.07 4.76
N ILE A 129 -1.02 -6.96 5.07
CA ILE A 129 -0.52 -7.12 6.44
C ILE A 129 -1.10 -6.04 7.34
N LEU A 130 -0.99 -4.77 6.92
CA LEU A 130 -1.50 -3.63 7.68
C LEU A 130 -3.00 -3.72 7.89
N GLY A 131 -3.77 -4.03 6.84
CA GLY A 131 -5.22 -4.20 6.91
C GLY A 131 -5.64 -5.31 7.85
N SER A 132 -4.94 -6.45 7.83
CA SER A 132 -5.21 -7.58 8.73
C SER A 132 -4.95 -7.21 10.19
N VAL A 133 -3.81 -6.58 10.49
CA VAL A 133 -3.45 -6.15 11.84
C VAL A 133 -4.44 -5.12 12.38
N VAL A 134 -4.77 -4.10 11.61
CA VAL A 134 -5.72 -3.05 12.01
C VAL A 134 -7.11 -3.64 12.23
N SER A 135 -7.58 -4.55 11.37
CA SER A 135 -8.88 -5.20 11.50
C SER A 135 -8.97 -6.08 12.75
N LEU A 136 -7.90 -6.78 13.09
CA LEU A 136 -7.84 -7.59 14.33
C LEU A 136 -7.85 -6.70 15.57
N ILE A 137 -7.02 -5.67 15.63
CA ILE A 137 -6.94 -4.75 16.77
C ILE A 137 -8.28 -4.03 16.97
N ALA A 138 -8.87 -3.48 15.93
CA ALA A 138 -10.17 -2.82 16.00
C ALA A 138 -11.29 -3.80 16.36
N GLY A 139 -11.24 -5.02 15.82
CA GLY A 139 -12.20 -6.07 16.14
C GLY A 139 -12.19 -6.45 17.62
N VAL A 140 -11.02 -6.60 18.22
CA VAL A 140 -10.86 -6.86 19.65
C VAL A 140 -11.39 -5.69 20.48
N ALA A 141 -10.97 -4.46 20.15
CA ALA A 141 -11.38 -3.26 20.89
C ALA A 141 -12.89 -3.04 20.82
N PHE A 142 -13.49 -3.17 19.65
CA PHE A 142 -14.93 -2.92 19.46
C PHE A 142 -15.80 -4.04 19.99
N SER A 143 -15.38 -5.29 19.92
CA SER A 143 -16.13 -6.42 20.48
C SER A 143 -16.19 -6.37 22.00
N GLN A 144 -15.12 -5.93 22.66
CA GLN A 144 -15.10 -5.74 24.11
C GLN A 144 -16.00 -4.59 24.56
N SER A 145 -16.03 -3.50 23.81
CA SER A 145 -16.89 -2.35 24.09
C SER A 145 -18.40 -2.67 24.00
N ASN A 146 -18.78 -3.67 23.23
CA ASN A 146 -20.17 -4.10 23.11
C ASN A 146 -20.66 -5.01 24.28
N LYS A 147 -19.73 -5.49 25.12
CA LYS A 147 -20.05 -6.33 26.28
C LYS A 147 -20.30 -5.54 27.58
N GLN A 148 -20.10 -4.24 27.54
CA GLN A 148 -20.40 -3.32 28.64
C GLN A 148 -21.74 -2.61 28.41
#